data_0bc974a94715d588d5cb9be81c0819ea
#
_entry.id   0bc974a94715d588d5cb9be81c0819ea
#
_cell.length_a   1.000
_cell.length_b   1.000
_cell.length_c   1.000
_cell.angle_alpha   90.00
_cell.angle_beta   90.00
_cell.angle_gamma   90.00
#
_symmetry.space_group_name_H-M   'P 1'
#
loop_
_entity.id
_entity.type
_entity.pdbx_description
1 polymer ?
#
loop_
_entity_poly.entity_id
_entity_poly.type
_entity_poly.pdbx_seq_one_letter_code
_entity_poly.pdbx_strand_id
1 'polypeptide(L)'
;MKLTLIRTARETGKETFSTWPSGTLMEKMKTENKAGHISALRSLIPHITGSNGHYPCIDKLPRICPAAEYARSKEGERYLKTYNGLVQIEVNHLANAVEVEQVKRQAALLPQTFAAFCGSSGRSVKIWVLFATPDGSRPRQEEKIRLFHTAAYRLAVNCYQPLLPYPITLKEPAVEQSCRMTLDDRPYYNPSAVPFCLEQPLSVPDEPTFGQRKQTEANPLMRIAPGYPASQTFSILFEAALNRTFEELENWKRGDDLRPLLYLLAGHCYKAGIPEEEAVRQVMMHYYREADEQLVRMTCLLYTSPSPRDRSVS
;
A
#
# COMPACT_ATOMS: atom_id res chain seq x y z
N MET A 1 -12.38 7.04 -17.21
CA MET A 1 -11.00 6.62 -16.93
C MET A 1 -10.72 5.31 -17.63
N LYS A 2 -9.51 5.13 -18.17
CA LYS A 2 -9.06 3.87 -18.79
C LYS A 2 -8.02 3.19 -17.92
N LEU A 3 -8.06 1.87 -17.86
CA LEU A 3 -7.19 1.03 -17.02
C LEU A 3 -6.46 0.03 -17.90
N THR A 4 -5.27 -0.38 -17.51
CA THR A 4 -4.50 -1.38 -18.27
C THR A 4 -4.86 -2.79 -17.83
N LEU A 5 -5.25 -3.61 -18.78
CA LEU A 5 -5.40 -5.05 -18.63
C LEU A 5 -4.16 -5.74 -19.21
N ILE A 6 -3.50 -6.54 -18.38
CA ILE A 6 -2.27 -7.25 -18.72
C ILE A 6 -2.61 -8.74 -18.87
N ARG A 7 -2.26 -9.32 -20.01
CA ARG A 7 -2.34 -10.77 -20.24
C ARG A 7 -0.96 -11.30 -20.53
N THR A 8 -0.62 -12.41 -19.89
CA THR A 8 0.66 -13.10 -20.11
C THR A 8 0.41 -14.33 -20.98
N ALA A 9 1.10 -14.42 -22.12
CA ALA A 9 1.04 -15.58 -22.97
C ALA A 9 1.78 -16.74 -22.28
N ARG A 10 1.16 -17.93 -22.23
CA ARG A 10 1.67 -19.10 -21.49
C ARG A 10 2.98 -19.64 -22.03
N GLU A 11 3.09 -19.72 -23.36
CA GLU A 11 4.22 -20.37 -24.01
C GLU A 11 5.46 -19.49 -24.05
N THR A 12 5.27 -18.18 -24.18
CA THR A 12 6.38 -17.24 -24.39
C THR A 12 6.65 -16.35 -23.19
N GLY A 13 5.79 -16.35 -22.16
CA GLY A 13 5.84 -15.40 -21.04
C GLY A 13 5.59 -13.95 -21.47
N LYS A 14 5.30 -13.70 -22.75
CA LYS A 14 5.13 -12.34 -23.29
C LYS A 14 3.87 -11.70 -22.76
N GLU A 15 3.99 -10.52 -22.18
CA GLU A 15 2.87 -9.73 -21.74
C GLU A 15 2.27 -8.91 -22.88
N THR A 16 0.95 -8.86 -22.93
CA THR A 16 0.19 -7.98 -23.81
C THR A 16 -0.61 -7.00 -23.00
N PHE A 17 -0.64 -5.74 -23.42
CA PHE A 17 -1.35 -4.66 -22.75
C PHE A 17 -2.56 -4.25 -23.59
N SER A 18 -3.70 -4.15 -22.95
CA SER A 18 -4.92 -3.58 -23.56
C SER A 18 -5.54 -2.58 -22.58
N THR A 19 -6.10 -1.51 -23.11
CA THR A 19 -6.68 -0.46 -22.30
C THR A 19 -8.20 -0.56 -22.33
N TRP A 20 -8.83 -0.64 -21.17
CA TRP A 20 -10.26 -0.80 -21.03
C TRP A 20 -10.87 0.35 -20.22
N PRO A 21 -12.07 0.86 -20.61
CA PRO A 21 -12.82 1.76 -19.76
C PRO A 21 -13.14 1.12 -18.41
N SER A 22 -12.99 1.88 -17.32
CA SER A 22 -13.23 1.37 -15.96
C SER A 22 -14.64 0.80 -15.77
N GLY A 23 -15.67 1.45 -16.32
CA GLY A 23 -17.04 0.93 -16.25
C GLY A 23 -17.21 -0.42 -16.96
N THR A 24 -16.63 -0.58 -18.16
CA THR A 24 -16.63 -1.86 -18.86
C THR A 24 -15.94 -2.96 -18.06
N LEU A 25 -14.85 -2.62 -17.36
CA LEU A 25 -14.13 -3.56 -16.52
C LEU A 25 -15.00 -4.00 -15.33
N MET A 26 -15.69 -3.06 -14.67
CA MET A 26 -16.60 -3.36 -13.56
C MET A 26 -17.75 -4.27 -14.01
N GLU A 27 -18.34 -4.02 -15.17
CA GLU A 27 -19.37 -4.92 -15.71
C GLU A 27 -18.83 -6.33 -16.03
N LYS A 28 -17.58 -6.42 -16.50
CA LYS A 28 -16.94 -7.72 -16.73
C LYS A 28 -16.64 -8.50 -15.45
N MET A 29 -16.46 -7.82 -14.31
CA MET A 29 -16.28 -8.47 -13.01
C MET A 29 -17.56 -9.11 -12.48
N LYS A 30 -18.74 -8.67 -12.92
CA LYS A 30 -20.02 -9.23 -12.46
C LYS A 30 -20.30 -10.62 -13.01
N THR A 31 -19.67 -11.00 -14.10
CA THR A 31 -19.90 -12.30 -14.75
C THR A 31 -18.58 -13.01 -14.99
N GLU A 32 -18.55 -14.29 -14.65
CA GLU A 32 -17.40 -15.13 -14.96
C GLU A 32 -17.29 -15.41 -16.46
N ASN A 33 -16.06 -15.54 -16.95
CA ASN A 33 -15.84 -16.02 -18.30
C ASN A 33 -16.23 -17.49 -18.47
N LYS A 34 -16.47 -17.94 -19.70
CA LYS A 34 -16.86 -19.31 -20.01
C LYS A 34 -15.88 -20.39 -19.50
N ALA A 35 -14.65 -20.03 -19.22
CA ALA A 35 -13.62 -20.95 -18.75
C ALA A 35 -13.68 -21.25 -17.24
N GLY A 36 -14.48 -20.52 -16.46
CA GLY A 36 -14.72 -20.79 -15.04
C GLY A 36 -13.48 -20.75 -14.15
N HIS A 37 -12.44 -20.00 -14.54
CA HIS A 37 -11.15 -20.03 -13.82
C HIS A 37 -11.22 -19.46 -12.40
N ILE A 38 -12.10 -18.49 -12.15
CA ILE A 38 -12.23 -17.87 -10.83
C ILE A 38 -13.00 -18.80 -9.89
N SER A 39 -14.09 -19.40 -10.36
CA SER A 39 -14.84 -20.39 -9.59
C SER A 39 -13.97 -21.61 -9.28
N ALA A 40 -13.20 -22.10 -10.23
CA ALA A 40 -12.24 -23.18 -10.02
C ALA A 40 -11.18 -22.81 -8.97
N LEU A 41 -10.64 -21.59 -9.02
CA LEU A 41 -9.71 -21.10 -8.01
C LEU A 41 -10.35 -21.09 -6.62
N ARG A 42 -11.55 -20.53 -6.50
CA ARG A 42 -12.26 -20.42 -5.21
C ARG A 42 -12.62 -21.77 -4.60
N SER A 43 -12.94 -22.75 -5.42
CA SER A 43 -13.21 -24.12 -4.95
C SER A 43 -11.95 -24.84 -4.47
N LEU A 44 -10.78 -24.50 -4.99
CA LEU A 44 -9.52 -25.14 -4.58
C LEU A 44 -8.95 -24.56 -3.26
N ILE A 45 -9.16 -23.27 -2.99
CA ILE A 45 -8.58 -22.59 -1.83
C ILE A 45 -8.84 -23.29 -0.48
N PRO A 46 -10.06 -23.80 -0.17
CA PRO A 46 -10.32 -24.48 1.10
C PRO A 46 -9.55 -25.80 1.28
N HIS A 47 -9.09 -26.41 0.20
CA HIS A 47 -8.47 -27.73 0.21
C HIS A 47 -6.94 -27.71 0.24
N ILE A 48 -6.34 -26.51 0.20
CA ILE A 48 -4.88 -26.38 0.19
C ILE A 48 -4.39 -25.97 1.57
N THR A 49 -3.88 -26.93 2.28
CA THR A 49 -3.14 -26.76 3.53
C THR A 49 -1.65 -26.78 3.24
N GLY A 50 -0.93 -25.68 3.52
CA GLY A 50 0.51 -25.70 3.72
C GLY A 50 1.41 -25.64 2.48
N SER A 51 0.93 -25.32 1.30
CA SER A 51 1.79 -25.11 0.14
C SER A 51 1.98 -23.63 -0.16
N ASN A 52 3.10 -23.29 -0.82
CA ASN A 52 3.50 -21.94 -1.26
C ASN A 52 2.49 -21.25 -2.22
N GLY A 53 1.21 -21.51 -2.09
CA GLY A 53 0.10 -20.73 -2.66
C GLY A 53 0.07 -20.61 -4.19
N HIS A 54 0.84 -21.42 -4.92
CA HIS A 54 0.83 -21.38 -6.38
C HIS A 54 -0.31 -22.23 -6.94
N TYR A 55 -1.31 -21.57 -7.50
CA TYR A 55 -2.45 -22.22 -8.18
C TYR A 55 -2.31 -22.05 -9.69
N PRO A 56 -2.21 -23.13 -10.49
CA PRO A 56 -2.02 -23.02 -11.93
C PRO A 56 -3.09 -22.21 -12.68
N CYS A 57 -4.31 -22.12 -12.12
CA CYS A 57 -5.37 -21.29 -12.69
C CYS A 57 -5.17 -19.78 -12.45
N ILE A 58 -4.37 -19.38 -11.48
CA ILE A 58 -4.06 -17.98 -11.18
C ILE A 58 -3.36 -17.31 -12.36
N ASP A 59 -2.41 -17.98 -12.98
CA ASP A 59 -1.60 -17.42 -14.07
C ASP A 59 -2.42 -17.22 -15.36
N LYS A 60 -3.58 -17.86 -15.45
CA LYS A 60 -4.53 -17.68 -16.55
C LYS A 60 -5.37 -16.41 -16.43
N LEU A 61 -5.45 -15.83 -15.24
CA LEU A 61 -6.24 -14.63 -15.00
C LEU A 61 -5.49 -13.39 -15.49
N PRO A 62 -6.13 -12.55 -16.31
CA PRO A 62 -5.58 -11.25 -16.65
C PRO A 62 -5.33 -10.43 -15.38
N ARG A 63 -4.33 -9.55 -15.41
CA ARG A 63 -4.05 -8.62 -14.34
C ARG A 63 -4.52 -7.22 -14.73
N ILE A 64 -5.01 -6.46 -13.77
CA ILE A 64 -5.50 -5.10 -13.94
C ILE A 64 -4.53 -4.17 -13.20
N CYS A 65 -3.94 -3.21 -13.91
CA CYS A 65 -3.19 -2.11 -13.33
C CYS A 65 -4.09 -0.87 -13.29
N PRO A 66 -4.55 -0.42 -12.10
CA PRO A 66 -5.42 0.73 -11.99
C PRO A 66 -4.67 2.06 -12.12
N ALA A 67 -3.43 2.12 -11.62
CA ALA A 67 -2.69 3.36 -11.47
C ALA A 67 -2.29 4.00 -12.80
N ALA A 68 -2.10 3.21 -13.86
CA ALA A 68 -1.54 3.71 -15.11
C ALA A 68 -2.07 3.02 -16.36
N GLU A 69 -2.07 3.78 -17.46
CA GLU A 69 -2.16 3.24 -18.82
C GLU A 69 -0.76 2.93 -19.31
N TYR A 70 -0.52 1.66 -19.64
CA TYR A 70 0.72 1.21 -20.25
C TYR A 70 0.53 0.91 -21.73
N ALA A 71 1.57 1.16 -22.50
CA ALA A 71 1.65 0.80 -23.91
C ALA A 71 3.03 0.17 -24.22
N ARG A 72 3.18 -0.38 -25.42
CA ARG A 72 4.48 -0.84 -25.92
C ARG A 72 4.97 0.10 -27.02
N SER A 73 6.27 0.37 -27.02
CA SER A 73 6.96 1.05 -28.11
C SER A 73 7.04 0.15 -29.34
N LYS A 74 7.50 0.69 -30.47
CA LYS A 74 7.74 -0.09 -31.69
C LYS A 74 8.80 -1.16 -31.46
N GLU A 75 9.75 -0.91 -30.57
CA GLU A 75 10.81 -1.84 -30.15
C GLU A 75 10.32 -2.90 -29.14
N GLY A 76 9.06 -2.81 -28.71
CA GLY A 76 8.43 -3.75 -27.79
C GLY A 76 8.62 -3.42 -26.30
N GLU A 77 9.27 -2.32 -25.96
CA GLU A 77 9.44 -1.87 -24.59
C GLU A 77 8.15 -1.33 -23.97
N ARG A 78 7.93 -1.63 -22.70
CA ARG A 78 6.81 -1.09 -21.94
C ARG A 78 7.11 0.33 -21.50
N TYR A 79 6.18 1.24 -21.75
CA TYR A 79 6.25 2.60 -21.22
C TYR A 79 4.92 3.03 -20.59
N LEU A 80 5.01 3.94 -19.64
CA LEU A 80 3.85 4.56 -19.00
C LEU A 80 3.31 5.67 -19.90
N LYS A 81 2.07 5.49 -20.38
CA LYS A 81 1.39 6.45 -21.25
C LYS A 81 0.68 7.55 -20.46
N THR A 82 -0.04 7.16 -19.41
CA THR A 82 -0.85 8.07 -18.59
C THR A 82 -0.93 7.55 -17.17
N TYR A 83 -0.73 8.42 -16.20
CA TYR A 83 -0.97 8.12 -14.79
C TYR A 83 -2.40 8.49 -14.40
N ASN A 84 -3.12 7.56 -13.81
CA ASN A 84 -4.54 7.70 -13.48
C ASN A 84 -4.81 8.35 -12.11
N GLY A 85 -3.82 8.41 -11.24
CA GLY A 85 -4.01 8.84 -9.85
C GLY A 85 -4.75 7.82 -8.98
N LEU A 86 -4.94 6.58 -9.45
CA LEU A 86 -5.54 5.53 -8.65
C LEU A 86 -4.48 4.78 -7.86
N VAL A 87 -4.71 4.65 -6.57
CA VAL A 87 -3.92 3.84 -5.66
C VAL A 87 -4.73 2.62 -5.24
N GLN A 88 -4.10 1.46 -5.22
CA GLN A 88 -4.71 0.22 -4.75
C GLN A 88 -4.22 -0.12 -3.36
N ILE A 89 -5.14 -0.23 -2.40
CA ILE A 89 -4.94 -0.88 -1.11
C ILE A 89 -5.75 -2.17 -1.05
N GLU A 90 -5.40 -3.08 -0.15
CA GLU A 90 -6.08 -4.37 -0.07
C GLU A 90 -6.19 -4.88 1.36
N VAL A 91 -7.27 -5.58 1.63
CA VAL A 91 -7.49 -6.36 2.84
C VAL A 91 -7.53 -7.83 2.44
N ASN A 92 -6.64 -8.63 3.00
CA ASN A 92 -6.52 -10.06 2.70
C ASN A 92 -6.97 -10.93 3.89
N HIS A 93 -6.99 -12.23 3.69
CA HIS A 93 -7.27 -13.25 4.71
C HIS A 93 -8.64 -13.14 5.38
N LEU A 94 -9.63 -12.59 4.68
CA LEU A 94 -11.02 -12.58 5.15
C LEU A 94 -11.59 -14.01 5.18
N ALA A 95 -12.34 -14.30 6.23
CA ALA A 95 -12.81 -15.66 6.47
C ALA A 95 -13.98 -16.06 5.55
N ASN A 96 -14.85 -15.10 5.22
CA ASN A 96 -16.10 -15.38 4.51
C ASN A 96 -16.61 -14.18 3.69
N ALA A 97 -17.67 -14.40 2.93
CA ALA A 97 -18.28 -13.36 2.09
C ALA A 97 -18.91 -12.19 2.89
N VAL A 98 -19.32 -12.43 4.14
CA VAL A 98 -19.91 -11.38 4.98
C VAL A 98 -18.85 -10.34 5.34
N GLU A 99 -17.65 -10.80 5.69
CA GLU A 99 -16.51 -9.93 5.98
C GLU A 99 -16.08 -9.14 4.72
N VAL A 100 -16.08 -9.79 3.55
CA VAL A 100 -15.81 -9.13 2.27
C VAL A 100 -16.80 -8.00 2.02
N GLU A 101 -18.10 -8.25 2.19
CA GLU A 101 -19.13 -7.23 2.01
C GLU A 101 -19.06 -6.13 3.07
N GLN A 102 -18.67 -6.44 4.28
CA GLN A 102 -18.45 -5.45 5.34
C GLN A 102 -17.32 -4.49 4.96
N VAL A 103 -16.16 -5.00 4.55
CA VAL A 103 -15.03 -4.18 4.11
C VAL A 103 -15.41 -3.30 2.91
N LYS A 104 -16.12 -3.84 1.91
CA LYS A 104 -16.58 -3.07 0.75
C LYS A 104 -17.49 -1.92 1.15
N ARG A 105 -18.46 -2.15 2.06
CA ARG A 105 -19.37 -1.12 2.56
C ARG A 105 -18.62 -0.03 3.32
N GLN A 106 -17.69 -0.39 4.20
CA GLN A 106 -16.90 0.58 4.94
C GLN A 106 -16.03 1.42 4.00
N ALA A 107 -15.36 0.79 3.03
CA ALA A 107 -14.59 1.51 2.03
C ALA A 107 -15.45 2.49 1.22
N ALA A 108 -16.69 2.12 0.90
CA ALA A 108 -17.63 2.94 0.14
C ALA A 108 -18.11 4.21 0.88
N LEU A 109 -17.88 4.31 2.20
CA LEU A 109 -18.24 5.51 2.96
C LEU A 109 -17.38 6.73 2.59
N LEU A 110 -16.16 6.50 2.11
CA LEU A 110 -15.31 7.60 1.66
C LEU A 110 -15.61 7.97 0.20
N PRO A 111 -15.92 9.25 -0.09
CA PRO A 111 -16.19 9.71 -1.44
C PRO A 111 -14.99 9.58 -2.40
N GLN A 112 -13.80 9.36 -1.86
CA GLN A 112 -12.57 9.14 -2.59
C GLN A 112 -12.41 7.69 -3.11
N THR A 113 -13.25 6.78 -2.63
CA THR A 113 -13.26 5.40 -3.12
C THR A 113 -13.81 5.36 -4.54
N PHE A 114 -12.93 5.06 -5.50
CA PHE A 114 -13.30 4.89 -6.90
C PHE A 114 -13.93 3.52 -7.15
N ALA A 115 -13.37 2.47 -6.54
CA ALA A 115 -13.95 1.12 -6.60
C ALA A 115 -13.53 0.29 -5.38
N ALA A 116 -14.41 -0.63 -4.97
CA ALA A 116 -14.10 -1.66 -3.99
C ALA A 116 -14.76 -2.98 -4.41
N PHE A 117 -13.96 -4.04 -4.51
CA PHE A 117 -14.45 -5.31 -5.03
C PHE A 117 -13.71 -6.51 -4.42
N CYS A 118 -14.37 -7.65 -4.45
CA CYS A 118 -13.84 -8.92 -4.00
C CYS A 118 -12.67 -9.37 -4.87
N GLY A 119 -11.55 -9.78 -4.29
CA GLY A 119 -10.41 -10.33 -5.02
C GLY A 119 -10.69 -11.73 -5.59
N SER A 120 -9.79 -12.20 -6.46
CA SER A 120 -9.94 -13.48 -7.16
C SER A 120 -10.07 -14.69 -6.22
N SER A 121 -9.45 -14.64 -5.04
CA SER A 121 -9.57 -15.70 -4.03
C SER A 121 -10.92 -15.77 -3.34
N GLY A 122 -11.77 -14.76 -3.43
CA GLY A 122 -12.98 -14.65 -2.63
C GLY A 122 -12.76 -14.28 -1.16
N ARG A 123 -11.51 -14.13 -0.73
CA ARG A 123 -11.09 -13.84 0.66
C ARG A 123 -10.27 -12.58 0.79
N SER A 124 -10.46 -11.64 -0.10
CA SER A 124 -9.79 -10.34 -0.08
C SER A 124 -10.65 -9.27 -0.70
N VAL A 125 -10.41 -8.02 -0.35
CA VAL A 125 -11.02 -6.86 -0.99
C VAL A 125 -9.91 -5.99 -1.56
N LYS A 126 -10.10 -5.54 -2.80
CA LYS A 126 -9.27 -4.54 -3.46
C LYS A 126 -10.03 -3.22 -3.44
N ILE A 127 -9.38 -2.18 -2.99
CA ILE A 127 -9.95 -0.83 -2.88
C ILE A 127 -9.09 0.09 -3.74
N TRP A 128 -9.70 0.79 -4.68
CA TRP A 128 -9.05 1.79 -5.52
C TRP A 128 -9.46 3.18 -5.06
N VAL A 129 -8.48 3.96 -4.67
CA VAL A 129 -8.64 5.31 -4.11
C VAL A 129 -8.10 6.32 -5.09
N LEU A 130 -8.86 7.39 -5.34
CA LEU A 130 -8.52 8.42 -6.32
C LEU A 130 -7.73 9.56 -5.66
N PHE A 131 -6.66 9.97 -6.34
CA PHE A 131 -5.79 11.08 -5.94
C PHE A 131 -5.55 12.07 -7.09
N ALA A 132 -5.38 13.33 -6.73
CA ALA A 132 -4.97 14.40 -7.64
C ALA A 132 -4.14 15.44 -6.87
N THR A 133 -3.44 16.30 -7.60
CA THR A 133 -2.85 17.53 -7.04
C THR A 133 -3.95 18.55 -6.72
N PRO A 134 -3.72 19.59 -5.90
CA PRO A 134 -4.73 20.57 -5.52
C PRO A 134 -5.39 21.29 -6.70
N ASP A 135 -4.71 21.40 -7.83
CA ASP A 135 -5.26 21.94 -9.09
C ASP A 135 -6.08 20.90 -9.90
N GLY A 136 -6.28 19.70 -9.34
CA GLY A 136 -7.01 18.60 -10.00
C GLY A 136 -6.20 17.85 -11.06
N SER A 137 -4.94 18.22 -11.31
CA SER A 137 -4.06 17.56 -12.27
C SER A 137 -3.41 16.29 -11.69
N ARG A 138 -2.58 15.64 -12.47
CA ARG A 138 -1.75 14.49 -12.07
C ARG A 138 -0.34 14.68 -12.59
N PRO A 139 0.69 14.22 -11.86
CA PRO A 139 2.07 14.29 -12.31
C PRO A 139 2.24 13.56 -13.65
N ARG A 140 3.16 14.08 -14.50
CA ARG A 140 3.43 13.52 -15.82
C ARG A 140 4.83 12.93 -15.97
N GLN A 141 5.79 13.41 -15.16
CA GLN A 141 7.16 12.93 -15.17
C GLN A 141 7.23 11.65 -14.32
N GLU A 142 7.90 10.62 -14.79
CA GLU A 142 7.92 9.30 -14.17
C GLU A 142 8.40 9.33 -12.71
N GLU A 143 9.48 10.06 -12.43
CA GLU A 143 10.00 10.22 -11.07
C GLU A 143 8.97 10.89 -10.14
N LYS A 144 8.33 11.96 -10.61
CA LYS A 144 7.27 12.65 -9.87
C LYS A 144 6.04 11.77 -9.67
N ILE A 145 5.70 10.93 -10.65
CA ILE A 145 4.63 9.95 -10.53
C ILE A 145 4.94 8.94 -9.43
N ARG A 146 6.16 8.40 -9.38
CA ARG A 146 6.57 7.43 -8.36
C ARG A 146 6.49 8.01 -6.96
N LEU A 147 7.03 9.22 -6.76
CA LEU A 147 6.96 9.93 -5.47
C LEU A 147 5.51 10.21 -5.05
N PHE A 148 4.71 10.76 -5.97
CA PHE A 148 3.31 11.06 -5.72
C PHE A 148 2.54 9.78 -5.38
N HIS A 149 2.73 8.70 -6.13
CA HIS A 149 2.06 7.43 -5.91
C HIS A 149 2.42 6.81 -4.54
N THR A 150 3.69 6.88 -4.15
CA THR A 150 4.15 6.43 -2.82
C THR A 150 3.49 7.22 -1.69
N ALA A 151 3.47 8.55 -1.79
CA ALA A 151 2.82 9.39 -0.80
C ALA A 151 1.30 9.16 -0.76
N ALA A 152 0.66 9.04 -1.93
CA ALA A 152 -0.75 8.73 -2.06
C ALA A 152 -1.12 7.36 -1.47
N TYR A 153 -0.28 6.33 -1.66
CA TYR A 153 -0.49 5.02 -1.05
C TYR A 153 -0.46 5.09 0.48
N ARG A 154 0.54 5.78 1.04
CA ARG A 154 0.65 5.96 2.50
C ARG A 154 -0.55 6.70 3.06
N LEU A 155 -0.99 7.77 2.38
CA LEU A 155 -2.18 8.51 2.79
C LEU A 155 -3.45 7.66 2.69
N ALA A 156 -3.60 6.86 1.63
CA ALA A 156 -4.71 5.93 1.49
C ALA A 156 -4.76 4.93 2.66
N VAL A 157 -3.64 4.29 2.99
CA VAL A 157 -3.55 3.37 4.13
C VAL A 157 -3.98 4.07 5.42
N ASN A 158 -3.43 5.26 5.69
CA ASN A 158 -3.72 6.01 6.92
C ASN A 158 -5.19 6.42 7.04
N CYS A 159 -5.82 6.80 5.92
CA CYS A 159 -7.23 7.22 5.93
C CYS A 159 -8.20 6.03 6.02
N TYR A 160 -7.85 4.90 5.42
CA TYR A 160 -8.77 3.76 5.37
C TYR A 160 -8.62 2.81 6.55
N GLN A 161 -7.41 2.63 7.11
CA GLN A 161 -7.19 1.69 8.21
C GLN A 161 -8.12 1.92 9.42
N PRO A 162 -8.38 3.16 9.88
CA PRO A 162 -9.29 3.38 11.01
C PRO A 162 -10.76 3.05 10.71
N LEU A 163 -11.13 3.03 9.43
CA LEU A 163 -12.51 2.78 8.99
C LEU A 163 -12.76 1.29 8.74
N LEU A 164 -11.71 0.55 8.43
CA LEU A 164 -11.84 -0.86 8.07
C LEU A 164 -11.75 -1.75 9.31
N PRO A 165 -12.63 -2.75 9.45
CA PRO A 165 -12.64 -3.66 10.59
C PRO A 165 -11.52 -4.69 10.58
N TYR A 166 -10.77 -4.77 9.47
CA TYR A 166 -9.66 -5.69 9.26
C TYR A 166 -8.41 -4.94 8.79
N PRO A 167 -7.21 -5.43 9.11
CA PRO A 167 -5.97 -4.75 8.75
C PRO A 167 -5.77 -4.70 7.23
N ILE A 168 -5.29 -3.56 6.76
CA ILE A 168 -4.82 -3.40 5.39
C ILE A 168 -3.51 -4.17 5.24
N THR A 169 -3.43 -5.00 4.20
CA THR A 169 -2.19 -5.69 3.85
C THR A 169 -1.23 -4.69 3.23
N LEU A 170 -0.19 -4.34 3.96
CA LEU A 170 0.82 -3.40 3.50
C LEU A 170 1.64 -4.00 2.36
N LYS A 171 1.90 -3.19 1.34
CA LYS A 171 2.76 -3.51 0.21
C LYS A 171 3.66 -2.34 -0.10
N GLU A 172 4.80 -2.62 -0.72
CA GLU A 172 5.62 -1.56 -1.27
C GLU A 172 4.85 -0.85 -2.39
N PRO A 173 4.73 0.49 -2.32
CA PRO A 173 3.98 1.25 -3.30
C PRO A 173 4.63 1.18 -4.67
N ALA A 174 3.91 0.71 -5.66
CA ALA A 174 4.39 0.66 -7.04
C ALA A 174 3.30 1.07 -8.02
N VAL A 175 3.63 1.92 -8.99
CA VAL A 175 2.72 2.34 -10.05
C VAL A 175 2.28 1.14 -10.90
N GLU A 176 3.13 0.13 -10.99
CA GLU A 176 2.92 -1.13 -11.69
C GLU A 176 2.06 -2.12 -10.90
N GLN A 177 1.68 -1.79 -9.67
CA GLN A 177 0.87 -2.67 -8.84
C GLN A 177 -0.40 -3.07 -9.58
N SER A 178 -0.65 -4.36 -9.61
CA SER A 178 -1.79 -4.92 -10.32
C SER A 178 -2.52 -5.95 -9.48
N CYS A 179 -3.82 -6.10 -9.69
CA CYS A 179 -4.61 -7.18 -9.16
C CYS A 179 -5.09 -8.10 -10.29
N ARG A 180 -5.39 -9.35 -9.96
CA ARG A 180 -5.96 -10.29 -10.92
C ARG A 180 -7.41 -9.95 -11.22
N MET A 181 -7.86 -10.26 -12.42
CA MET A 181 -9.28 -10.23 -12.78
C MET A 181 -10.07 -11.09 -11.80
N THR A 182 -11.24 -10.64 -11.42
CA THR A 182 -12.04 -11.25 -10.37
C THR A 182 -13.50 -11.44 -10.80
N LEU A 183 -14.26 -12.14 -9.95
CA LEU A 183 -15.70 -12.24 -10.00
C LEU A 183 -16.28 -11.59 -8.75
N ASP A 184 -17.10 -10.58 -8.94
CA ASP A 184 -17.88 -9.90 -7.91
C ASP A 184 -19.20 -9.45 -8.52
N ASP A 185 -20.31 -10.00 -8.08
CA ASP A 185 -21.65 -9.69 -8.59
C ASP A 185 -22.11 -8.27 -8.23
N ARG A 186 -21.55 -7.69 -7.15
CA ARG A 186 -21.87 -6.36 -6.64
C ARG A 186 -20.62 -5.54 -6.30
N PRO A 187 -19.75 -5.28 -7.26
CA PRO A 187 -18.61 -4.40 -7.01
C PRO A 187 -19.11 -2.99 -6.72
N TYR A 188 -18.53 -2.33 -5.71
CA TYR A 188 -18.74 -0.90 -5.55
C TYR A 188 -17.96 -0.16 -6.63
N TYR A 189 -18.61 0.78 -7.30
CA TYR A 189 -18.01 1.60 -8.34
C TYR A 189 -18.58 3.01 -8.35
N ASN A 190 -17.72 4.00 -8.15
CA ASN A 190 -18.05 5.41 -8.17
C ASN A 190 -17.21 6.15 -9.23
N PRO A 191 -17.72 6.31 -10.47
CA PRO A 191 -17.01 7.03 -11.53
C PRO A 191 -16.82 8.53 -11.23
N SER A 192 -17.61 9.08 -10.30
CA SER A 192 -17.58 10.47 -9.83
C SER A 192 -16.84 10.63 -8.50
N ALA A 193 -15.96 9.69 -8.16
CA ALA A 193 -15.17 9.77 -6.95
C ALA A 193 -14.40 11.10 -6.87
N VAL A 194 -14.43 11.72 -5.71
CA VAL A 194 -13.69 12.97 -5.42
C VAL A 194 -12.24 12.59 -5.09
N PRO A 195 -11.23 13.16 -5.76
CA PRO A 195 -9.86 12.81 -5.43
C PRO A 195 -9.43 13.33 -4.04
N PHE A 196 -8.60 12.58 -3.33
CA PHE A 196 -7.78 13.17 -2.30
C PHE A 196 -6.80 14.15 -2.94
N CYS A 197 -6.75 15.37 -2.42
CA CYS A 197 -5.77 16.35 -2.85
C CYS A 197 -4.45 16.13 -2.12
N LEU A 198 -3.39 15.90 -2.88
CA LEU A 198 -2.05 15.71 -2.38
C LEU A 198 -1.11 16.70 -3.07
N GLU A 199 -0.43 17.54 -2.29
CA GLU A 199 0.62 18.39 -2.84
C GLU A 199 1.71 17.52 -3.47
N GLN A 200 2.17 17.93 -4.65
CA GLN A 200 3.24 17.20 -5.32
C GLN A 200 4.52 17.36 -4.50
N PRO A 201 5.18 16.28 -4.07
CA PRO A 201 6.47 16.37 -3.39
C PRO A 201 7.48 17.10 -4.31
N LEU A 202 8.08 18.17 -3.83
CA LEU A 202 8.85 19.13 -4.63
C LEU A 202 10.22 18.62 -5.08
N SER A 203 10.74 17.54 -4.48
CA SER A 203 12.03 16.95 -4.91
C SER A 203 12.11 15.48 -4.52
N VAL A 204 12.79 14.70 -5.35
CA VAL A 204 13.61 13.61 -4.82
C VAL A 204 14.53 14.29 -3.79
N PRO A 205 14.63 13.83 -2.54
CA PRO A 205 15.73 14.29 -1.70
C PRO A 205 16.98 14.00 -2.52
N ASP A 206 17.72 15.04 -2.88
CA ASP A 206 19.08 14.86 -3.37
C ASP A 206 19.75 13.87 -2.43
N GLU A 207 20.52 12.92 -2.98
CA GLU A 207 21.35 12.05 -2.16
C GLU A 207 21.95 12.90 -1.05
N PRO A 208 21.84 12.48 0.22
CA PRO A 208 22.19 13.34 1.32
C PRO A 208 23.61 13.85 1.10
N THR A 209 23.72 15.10 0.71
CA THR A 209 24.99 15.81 0.73
C THR A 209 25.34 15.92 2.21
N PHE A 210 26.18 15.01 2.67
CA PHE A 210 26.67 14.97 4.03
C PHE A 210 27.25 16.35 4.37
N GLY A 211 26.59 17.11 5.22
CA GLY A 211 27.18 18.32 5.74
C GLY A 211 26.28 19.44 6.27
N GLN A 212 25.00 19.49 5.99
CA GLN A 212 24.17 20.56 6.56
C GLN A 212 22.78 20.05 6.98
N ARG A 213 22.66 19.64 8.26
CA ARG A 213 21.35 19.55 8.92
C ARG A 213 20.81 20.97 9.11
N LYS A 214 20.01 21.44 8.16
CA LYS A 214 18.95 22.39 8.51
C LYS A 214 17.94 21.61 9.33
N GLN A 215 17.55 22.16 10.49
CA GLN A 215 16.40 21.67 11.25
C GLN A 215 15.25 21.50 10.26
N THR A 216 14.89 20.26 10.00
CA THR A 216 13.83 19.92 9.06
C THR A 216 12.53 20.35 9.73
N GLU A 217 11.93 21.41 9.21
CA GLU A 217 10.50 21.63 9.38
C GLU A 217 9.79 20.33 9.09
N ALA A 218 8.80 19.99 9.91
CA ALA A 218 8.06 18.74 9.86
C ALA A 218 7.76 18.32 8.42
N ASN A 219 8.14 17.09 8.07
CA ASN A 219 8.05 16.50 6.75
C ASN A 219 6.74 16.89 6.06
N PRO A 220 6.76 17.65 4.95
CA PRO A 220 5.54 18.14 4.30
C PRO A 220 4.65 17.02 3.76
N LEU A 221 5.14 15.77 3.70
CA LEU A 221 4.35 14.58 3.39
C LEU A 221 3.31 14.24 4.48
N MET A 222 3.38 14.88 5.65
CA MET A 222 2.49 14.67 6.78
C MET A 222 1.51 15.81 7.04
N ARG A 223 1.19 16.64 6.08
CA ARG A 223 0.00 17.47 6.18
C ARG A 223 -1.22 16.56 6.04
N ILE A 224 -1.67 16.09 7.18
CA ILE A 224 -2.87 15.29 7.38
C ILE A 224 -4.05 16.08 6.82
N ALA A 225 -4.93 15.39 6.09
CA ALA A 225 -6.19 15.97 5.66
C ALA A 225 -6.89 16.65 6.87
N PRO A 226 -7.46 17.86 6.69
CA PRO A 226 -8.12 18.57 7.79
C PRO A 226 -9.18 17.68 8.42
N GLY A 227 -9.04 17.35 9.71
CA GLY A 227 -10.00 16.55 10.44
C GLY A 227 -9.48 15.33 11.19
N TYR A 228 -8.24 14.87 10.92
CA TYR A 228 -7.64 13.78 11.70
C TYR A 228 -6.60 14.29 12.69
N PRO A 229 -6.68 13.93 13.98
CA PRO A 229 -5.63 14.27 14.94
C PRO A 229 -4.34 13.54 14.56
N ALA A 230 -3.23 14.27 14.52
CA ALA A 230 -1.88 13.75 14.18
C ALA A 230 -1.51 12.50 14.98
N SER A 231 -1.95 12.41 16.23
CA SER A 231 -1.73 11.28 17.13
C SER A 231 -2.31 9.97 16.62
N GLN A 232 -3.48 9.98 15.95
CA GLN A 232 -4.08 8.75 15.41
C GLN A 232 -3.31 8.23 14.19
N THR A 233 -2.81 9.13 13.36
CA THR A 233 -1.99 8.77 12.19
C THR A 233 -0.69 8.09 12.61
N PHE A 234 -0.03 8.63 13.62
CA PHE A 234 1.21 8.04 14.11
C PHE A 234 1.00 6.69 14.80
N SER A 235 -0.11 6.49 15.48
CA SER A 235 -0.44 5.18 16.06
C SER A 235 -0.58 4.11 14.99
N ILE A 236 -1.23 4.42 13.87
CA ILE A 236 -1.39 3.48 12.75
C ILE A 236 -0.05 3.15 12.09
N LEU A 237 0.78 4.17 11.85
CA LEU A 237 2.12 3.99 11.30
C LEU A 237 3.00 3.16 12.26
N PHE A 238 2.85 3.38 13.55
CA PHE A 238 3.57 2.64 14.57
C PHE A 238 3.16 1.16 14.61
N GLU A 239 1.86 0.85 14.56
CA GLU A 239 1.37 -0.53 14.48
C GLU A 239 1.89 -1.24 13.23
N ALA A 240 1.93 -0.55 12.09
CA ALA A 240 2.51 -1.11 10.87
C ALA A 240 4.02 -1.38 11.02
N ALA A 241 4.76 -0.47 11.64
CA ALA A 241 6.18 -0.63 11.94
C ALA A 241 6.41 -1.79 12.92
N LEU A 242 5.56 -1.92 13.93
CA LEU A 242 5.62 -2.98 14.94
C LEU A 242 5.34 -4.35 14.31
N ASN A 243 4.31 -4.48 13.48
CA ASN A 243 4.00 -5.73 12.79
C ASN A 243 5.15 -6.17 11.88
N ARG A 244 5.75 -5.23 11.14
CA ARG A 244 6.93 -5.53 10.32
C ARG A 244 8.13 -5.97 11.16
N THR A 245 8.30 -5.40 12.34
CA THR A 245 9.34 -5.80 13.28
C THR A 245 9.14 -7.24 13.75
N PHE A 246 7.91 -7.64 14.03
CA PHE A 246 7.59 -9.02 14.40
C PHE A 246 7.78 -10.01 13.25
N GLU A 247 7.49 -9.60 12.00
CA GLU A 247 7.77 -10.42 10.82
C GLU A 247 9.27 -10.70 10.63
N GLU A 248 10.12 -9.72 10.97
CA GLU A 248 11.59 -9.87 10.90
C GLU A 248 12.17 -10.61 12.12
N LEU A 249 11.46 -10.58 13.26
CA LEU A 249 11.84 -11.27 14.50
C LEU A 249 11.02 -12.53 14.73
N GLU A 250 11.10 -13.49 13.80
CA GLU A 250 10.24 -14.70 13.72
C GLU A 250 10.03 -15.46 15.04
N ASN A 251 10.97 -15.39 15.98
CA ASN A 251 10.94 -16.14 17.25
C ASN A 251 10.87 -15.28 18.52
N TRP A 252 10.76 -13.96 18.38
CA TRP A 252 10.68 -13.10 19.57
C TRP A 252 9.34 -13.27 20.30
N LYS A 253 9.39 -13.43 21.59
CA LYS A 253 8.20 -13.54 22.46
C LYS A 253 8.22 -12.44 23.54
N ARG A 254 7.04 -12.04 23.96
CA ARG A 254 6.90 -11.08 25.05
C ARG A 254 7.54 -11.66 26.32
N GLY A 255 8.49 -10.92 26.90
CA GLY A 255 9.34 -11.36 28.01
C GLY A 255 10.79 -11.68 27.62
N ASP A 256 11.11 -11.74 26.30
CA ASP A 256 12.48 -11.83 25.82
C ASP A 256 13.19 -10.46 25.94
N ASP A 257 14.51 -10.43 25.68
CA ASP A 257 15.24 -9.17 25.62
C ASP A 257 14.60 -8.19 24.62
N LEU A 258 14.22 -7.03 25.12
CA LEU A 258 13.50 -6.02 24.32
C LEU A 258 14.41 -5.27 23.34
N ARG A 259 15.73 -5.30 23.53
CA ARG A 259 16.69 -4.52 22.72
C ARG A 259 16.65 -4.85 21.23
N PRO A 260 16.62 -6.13 20.78
CA PRO A 260 16.51 -6.44 19.35
C PRO A 260 15.24 -5.90 18.73
N LEU A 261 14.10 -5.99 19.45
CA LEU A 261 12.83 -5.47 19.01
C LEU A 261 12.88 -3.95 18.88
N LEU A 262 13.36 -3.25 19.90
CA LEU A 262 13.47 -1.79 19.91
C LEU A 262 14.38 -1.30 18.77
N TYR A 263 15.50 -2.00 18.53
CA TYR A 263 16.44 -1.64 17.48
C TYR A 263 15.79 -1.70 16.09
N LEU A 264 15.13 -2.79 15.74
CA LEU A 264 14.43 -2.94 14.46
C LEU A 264 13.24 -1.99 14.35
N LEU A 265 12.46 -1.87 15.42
CA LEU A 265 11.29 -1.00 15.46
C LEU A 265 11.67 0.48 15.27
N ALA A 266 12.75 0.94 15.89
CA ALA A 266 13.26 2.29 15.69
C ALA A 266 13.60 2.55 14.22
N GLY A 267 14.23 1.58 13.54
CA GLY A 267 14.53 1.63 12.12
C GLY A 267 13.25 1.70 11.26
N HIS A 268 12.24 0.93 11.59
CA HIS A 268 10.95 0.96 10.88
C HIS A 268 10.18 2.25 11.14
N CYS A 269 10.16 2.75 12.39
CA CYS A 269 9.56 4.03 12.73
C CYS A 269 10.23 5.18 11.98
N TYR A 270 11.57 5.20 11.92
CA TYR A 270 12.32 6.19 11.16
C TYR A 270 11.97 6.17 9.67
N LYS A 271 11.97 4.98 9.05
CA LYS A 271 11.57 4.79 7.64
C LYS A 271 10.12 5.20 7.38
N ALA A 272 9.24 5.00 8.35
CA ALA A 272 7.83 5.41 8.29
C ALA A 272 7.63 6.92 8.51
N GLY A 273 8.68 7.67 8.87
CA GLY A 273 8.61 9.11 9.13
C GLY A 273 7.91 9.46 10.46
N ILE A 274 7.88 8.54 11.42
CA ILE A 274 7.34 8.79 12.76
C ILE A 274 8.34 9.64 13.53
N PRO A 275 7.93 10.79 14.10
CA PRO A 275 8.79 11.58 14.96
C PRO A 275 9.27 10.78 16.17
N GLU A 276 10.51 11.04 16.62
CA GLU A 276 11.13 10.31 17.74
C GLU A 276 10.25 10.32 19.00
N GLU A 277 9.78 11.50 19.40
CA GLU A 277 8.92 11.66 20.59
C GLU A 277 7.64 10.83 20.49
N GLU A 278 7.08 10.73 19.30
CA GLU A 278 5.89 9.93 19.08
C GLU A 278 6.21 8.43 19.08
N ALA A 279 7.34 8.02 18.49
CA ALA A 279 7.78 6.63 18.54
C ALA A 279 8.06 6.20 19.99
N VAL A 280 8.76 7.01 20.79
CA VAL A 280 8.99 6.78 22.20
C VAL A 280 7.66 6.65 22.96
N ARG A 281 6.73 7.58 22.74
CA ARG A 281 5.41 7.55 23.40
C ARG A 281 4.64 6.27 23.07
N GLN A 282 4.64 5.83 21.81
CA GLN A 282 3.96 4.61 21.40
C GLN A 282 4.62 3.36 22.01
N VAL A 283 5.96 3.28 22.02
CA VAL A 283 6.67 2.17 22.65
C VAL A 283 6.35 2.10 24.14
N MET A 284 6.37 3.25 24.83
CA MET A 284 6.04 3.30 26.25
C MET A 284 4.59 2.90 26.54
N MET A 285 3.65 3.17 25.63
CA MET A 285 2.27 2.71 25.77
C MET A 285 2.15 1.19 25.62
N HIS A 286 2.86 0.59 24.67
CA HIS A 286 2.79 -0.85 24.38
C HIS A 286 3.60 -1.71 25.37
N TYR A 287 4.72 -1.19 25.85
CA TYR A 287 5.73 -1.92 26.65
C TYR A 287 6.07 -1.24 27.97
N TYR A 288 5.12 -0.50 28.59
CA TYR A 288 5.35 0.28 29.80
C TYR A 288 5.90 -0.53 31.00
N ARG A 289 5.71 -1.85 31.01
CA ARG A 289 6.21 -2.74 32.05
C ARG A 289 7.60 -3.30 31.76
N GLU A 290 7.99 -3.33 30.50
CA GLU A 290 9.21 -4.00 30.03
C GLU A 290 10.23 -3.00 29.49
N ALA A 291 9.80 -1.81 29.08
CA ALA A 291 10.64 -0.78 28.49
C ALA A 291 10.98 0.31 29.51
N ASP A 292 12.29 0.64 29.60
CA ASP A 292 12.77 1.86 30.21
C ASP A 292 12.84 2.97 29.17
N GLU A 293 12.28 4.14 29.47
CA GLU A 293 12.25 5.29 28.56
C GLU A 293 13.66 5.68 28.09
N GLN A 294 14.65 5.59 28.97
CA GLN A 294 16.03 5.90 28.62
C GLN A 294 16.58 4.93 27.56
N LEU A 295 16.29 3.63 27.72
CA LEU A 295 16.67 2.60 26.76
C LEU A 295 15.99 2.84 25.39
N VAL A 296 14.70 3.18 25.39
CA VAL A 296 13.94 3.47 24.17
C VAL A 296 14.52 4.68 23.44
N ARG A 297 14.79 5.78 24.16
CA ARG A 297 15.38 6.99 23.59
C ARG A 297 16.77 6.72 23.03
N MET A 298 17.63 6.00 23.75
CA MET A 298 18.96 5.64 23.26
C MET A 298 18.88 4.84 21.95
N THR A 299 17.94 3.92 21.85
CA THR A 299 17.77 3.10 20.64
C THR A 299 17.25 3.92 19.48
N CYS A 300 16.30 4.83 19.69
CA CYS A 300 15.82 5.76 18.65
C CYS A 300 16.93 6.70 18.17
N LEU A 301 17.79 7.21 19.07
CA LEU A 301 18.90 8.08 18.74
C LEU A 301 19.97 7.41 17.85
N LEU A 302 20.13 6.08 17.93
CA LEU A 302 21.06 5.35 17.04
C LEU A 302 20.68 5.46 15.55
N TYR A 303 19.40 5.63 15.23
CA TYR A 303 18.92 5.83 13.85
C TYR A 303 18.86 7.29 13.44
N THR A 304 18.82 8.21 14.38
CA THR A 304 18.79 9.66 14.12
C THR A 304 20.19 10.29 14.15
N SER A 305 21.18 9.61 14.73
CA SER A 305 22.58 10.07 14.77
C SER A 305 23.34 9.58 13.53
N PRO A 306 24.21 10.41 12.92
CA PRO A 306 25.08 9.97 11.84
C PRO A 306 25.98 8.82 12.34
N SER A 307 26.17 7.81 11.51
CA SER A 307 27.02 6.65 11.79
C SER A 307 28.42 7.12 12.25
N PRO A 308 29.08 6.39 13.20
CA PRO A 308 30.47 6.68 13.55
C PRO A 308 31.44 6.68 12.36
N ARG A 309 31.09 6.00 11.26
CA ARG A 309 31.84 6.03 10.01
C ARG A 309 31.80 7.39 9.32
N ASP A 310 30.79 8.21 9.59
CA ASP A 310 30.64 9.54 9.00
C ASP A 310 31.43 10.61 9.74
N ARG A 311 32.08 10.26 10.88
CA ARG A 311 32.95 11.17 11.68
C ARG A 311 34.43 11.08 11.32
N SER A 312 34.84 10.18 10.44
CA SER A 312 36.26 9.92 10.14
C SER A 312 36.76 10.54 8.85
N VAL A 313 36.00 11.45 8.25
CA VAL A 313 36.47 12.25 7.10
C VAL A 313 36.28 13.74 7.42
N SER A 314 37.20 14.27 8.17
CA SER A 314 37.48 15.71 8.27
C SER A 314 38.97 15.94 8.16
#